data_d9dd0715e63a2e26afc1493d327d07aa
#
_entry.id   d9dd0715e63a2e26afc1493d327d07aa
#
_cell.length_a   1.000
_cell.length_b   1.000
_cell.length_c   1.000
_cell.angle_alpha   90.00
_cell.angle_beta   90.00
_cell.angle_gamma   90.00
#
_symmetry.space_group_name_H-M   'P 1'
#
loop_
_entity.id
_entity.type
_entity.pdbx_description
1 polymer ?
#
loop_
_entity_poly.entity_id
_entity_poly.type
_entity_poly.pdbx_seq_one_letter_code
_entity_poly.pdbx_strand_id
1 'polypeptide(L)'
;MGWEQLPTPSSQLNTMTTMTIDTSKGIAGLKGALRYVRAYRDQVFVVKLGGDVLADPVALDAVAAQIALLSSLGIRLVIVHGGGPQATALSKRLGQEPRMVAGRRVTDDSALEVAKMVYAGVLNVDLLSALRRHQVQAVGLSGVDADLITAHRRPPVQVVHDGGQTTTVDFGHVGDIDRVDPRVLTTLLESRFVPVVASLAGDLEGRVYNVNADTVAESLAVALRAMKLVFLTGAPGVLRDVKDPSSLVTFADPDDLAGLMASGALSGGMRPKVEACIRAATSGVERTHIIDGRAPDALLLEVFTGSGCGTMIVGRKEKATYLGVDLAT
;
A
#
# COMPACT_ATOMS: atom_id res chain seq x y z
N MET A 1 34.81 61.88 -17.89
CA MET A 1 34.41 60.84 -16.94
C MET A 1 33.73 59.75 -17.71
N GLY A 2 34.43 58.61 -17.85
CA GLY A 2 34.11 57.56 -18.79
C GLY A 2 32.92 56.71 -18.34
N TRP A 3 32.13 56.34 -19.31
CA TRP A 3 31.12 55.27 -19.19
C TRP A 3 31.82 53.96 -19.59
N GLU A 4 32.17 53.13 -18.59
CA GLU A 4 32.64 51.77 -18.79
C GLU A 4 31.51 50.93 -19.35
N GLN A 5 31.79 50.32 -20.50
CA GLN A 5 30.87 49.37 -21.18
C GLN A 5 30.83 48.07 -20.39
N LEU A 6 29.62 47.63 -20.01
CA LEU A 6 29.35 46.30 -19.45
C LEU A 6 29.63 45.26 -20.57
N PRO A 7 30.25 44.11 -20.23
CA PRO A 7 30.49 43.04 -21.18
C PRO A 7 29.20 42.37 -21.60
N THR A 8 29.02 42.18 -22.90
CA THR A 8 27.94 41.39 -23.52
C THR A 8 28.01 39.93 -23.08
N PRO A 9 26.90 39.26 -22.77
CA PRO A 9 26.92 37.83 -22.45
C PRO A 9 27.31 37.03 -23.70
N SER A 10 28.42 36.32 -23.60
CA SER A 10 28.84 35.34 -24.60
C SER A 10 27.81 34.22 -24.71
N SER A 11 27.35 33.96 -25.92
CA SER A 11 26.48 32.87 -26.33
C SER A 11 27.14 31.51 -26.03
N GLN A 12 26.91 30.97 -24.87
CA GLN A 12 27.02 29.51 -24.65
C GLN A 12 25.69 28.86 -25.09
N LEU A 13 25.60 28.53 -26.36
CA LEU A 13 24.64 27.56 -26.85
C LEU A 13 24.97 26.23 -26.18
N ASN A 14 24.22 25.93 -25.12
CA ASN A 14 24.14 24.59 -24.58
C ASN A 14 23.77 23.64 -25.73
N THR A 15 24.68 22.77 -26.10
CA THR A 15 24.42 21.58 -26.91
C THR A 15 23.43 20.71 -26.14
N MET A 16 22.14 20.95 -26.34
CA MET A 16 21.10 19.97 -26.00
C MET A 16 21.43 18.73 -26.83
N THR A 17 21.98 17.72 -26.17
CA THR A 17 22.03 16.37 -26.74
C THR A 17 20.61 15.96 -27.04
N THR A 18 20.24 16.00 -28.31
CA THR A 18 18.97 15.54 -28.83
C THR A 18 18.94 14.03 -28.57
N MET A 19 18.38 13.60 -27.47
CA MET A 19 17.98 12.21 -27.31
C MET A 19 16.95 11.93 -28.40
N THR A 20 17.39 11.26 -29.46
CA THR A 20 16.50 10.71 -30.50
C THR A 20 15.62 9.64 -29.81
N ILE A 21 14.47 10.07 -29.26
CA ILE A 21 13.43 9.16 -28.83
C ILE A 21 12.96 8.45 -30.08
N ASP A 22 13.13 7.12 -30.14
CA ASP A 22 12.53 6.29 -31.20
C ASP A 22 10.98 6.42 -31.05
N THR A 23 10.45 7.39 -31.79
CA THR A 23 9.04 7.77 -31.77
C THR A 23 8.13 6.60 -32.13
N SER A 24 8.60 5.64 -32.92
CA SER A 24 7.81 4.45 -33.29
C SER A 24 7.61 3.53 -32.09
N LYS A 25 8.64 3.29 -31.27
CA LYS A 25 8.54 2.52 -30.03
C LYS A 25 7.72 3.26 -28.99
N GLY A 26 7.86 4.59 -28.90
CA GLY A 26 7.06 5.42 -28.01
C GLY A 26 5.56 5.34 -28.32
N ILE A 27 5.18 5.43 -29.59
CA ILE A 27 3.76 5.31 -30.02
C ILE A 27 3.24 3.89 -29.80
N ALA A 28 4.02 2.85 -30.05
CA ALA A 28 3.62 1.47 -29.80
C ALA A 28 3.40 1.22 -28.29
N GLY A 29 4.29 1.73 -27.43
CA GLY A 29 4.13 1.69 -25.97
C GLY A 29 2.87 2.42 -25.50
N LEU A 30 2.63 3.63 -26.02
CA LEU A 30 1.41 4.40 -25.71
C LEU A 30 0.14 3.65 -26.12
N LYS A 31 0.08 3.07 -27.32
CA LYS A 31 -1.06 2.25 -27.78
C LYS A 31 -1.27 1.03 -26.86
N GLY A 32 -0.18 0.40 -26.42
CA GLY A 32 -0.24 -0.70 -25.44
C GLY A 32 -0.82 -0.27 -24.12
N ALA A 33 -0.41 0.88 -23.57
CA ALA A 33 -0.90 1.42 -22.31
C ALA A 33 -2.38 1.87 -22.39
N LEU A 34 -2.82 2.41 -23.53
CA LEU A 34 -4.20 2.91 -23.71
C LEU A 34 -5.28 1.82 -23.46
N ARG A 35 -4.99 0.55 -23.72
CA ARG A 35 -5.93 -0.54 -23.42
C ARG A 35 -6.17 -0.65 -21.90
N TYR A 36 -5.13 -0.50 -21.09
CA TYR A 36 -5.22 -0.53 -19.64
C TYR A 36 -5.93 0.74 -19.11
N VAL A 37 -5.62 1.90 -19.67
CA VAL A 37 -6.29 3.16 -19.32
C VAL A 37 -7.80 3.03 -19.53
N ARG A 38 -8.25 2.47 -20.65
CA ARG A 38 -9.67 2.22 -20.93
C ARG A 38 -10.30 1.22 -19.96
N ALA A 39 -9.60 0.13 -19.63
CA ALA A 39 -10.06 -0.89 -18.72
C ALA A 39 -10.13 -0.42 -17.27
N TYR A 40 -9.23 0.46 -16.87
CA TYR A 40 -9.09 0.88 -15.46
C TYR A 40 -9.78 2.19 -15.14
N ARG A 41 -10.25 2.92 -16.14
CA ARG A 41 -10.99 4.17 -15.94
C ARG A 41 -12.21 3.92 -15.07
N ASP A 42 -12.39 4.77 -14.05
CA ASP A 42 -13.45 4.70 -13.03
C ASP A 42 -13.40 3.45 -12.12
N GLN A 43 -12.42 2.55 -12.31
CA GLN A 43 -12.21 1.43 -11.41
C GLN A 43 -11.55 1.89 -10.11
N VAL A 44 -11.88 1.19 -9.01
CA VAL A 44 -11.31 1.47 -7.69
C VAL A 44 -10.06 0.63 -7.48
N PHE A 45 -8.95 1.26 -7.14
CA PHE A 45 -7.73 0.62 -6.68
C PHE A 45 -7.45 1.04 -5.24
N VAL A 46 -7.13 0.07 -4.40
CA VAL A 46 -6.64 0.33 -3.04
C VAL A 46 -5.13 0.12 -3.03
N VAL A 47 -4.39 1.14 -2.61
CA VAL A 47 -2.92 1.11 -2.54
C VAL A 47 -2.48 1.27 -1.09
N LYS A 48 -1.82 0.26 -0.55
CA LYS A 48 -1.29 0.30 0.81
C LYS A 48 0.19 0.63 0.81
N LEU A 49 0.56 1.68 1.52
CA LEU A 49 1.95 2.10 1.69
C LEU A 49 2.59 1.45 2.92
N GLY A 50 3.71 0.76 2.70
CA GLY A 50 4.52 0.19 3.77
C GLY A 50 5.31 1.25 4.55
N GLY A 51 5.74 0.88 5.76
CA GLY A 51 6.54 1.77 6.61
C GLY A 51 7.87 2.18 5.99
N ASP A 52 8.45 1.32 5.16
CA ASP A 52 9.71 1.58 4.45
C ASP A 52 9.57 2.70 3.40
N VAL A 53 8.46 2.71 2.66
CA VAL A 53 8.12 3.77 1.69
C VAL A 53 7.85 5.09 2.41
N LEU A 54 7.11 5.03 3.53
CA LEU A 54 6.78 6.23 4.32
C LEU A 54 8.00 6.81 5.07
N ALA A 55 9.02 6.01 5.32
CA ALA A 55 10.24 6.45 6.00
C ALA A 55 11.25 7.10 5.05
N ASP A 56 11.13 6.89 3.75
CA ASP A 56 12.01 7.43 2.72
C ASP A 56 11.30 8.57 1.94
N PRO A 57 11.70 9.84 2.15
CA PRO A 57 11.07 10.97 1.46
C PRO A 57 11.18 10.90 -0.06
N VAL A 58 12.24 10.29 -0.60
CA VAL A 58 12.44 10.15 -2.05
C VAL A 58 11.47 9.11 -2.61
N ALA A 59 11.35 7.96 -1.94
CA ALA A 59 10.41 6.92 -2.32
C ALA A 59 8.95 7.41 -2.20
N LEU A 60 8.64 8.15 -1.12
CA LEU A 60 7.31 8.71 -0.90
C LEU A 60 6.93 9.70 -2.01
N ASP A 61 7.84 10.59 -2.40
CA ASP A 61 7.61 11.56 -3.47
C ASP A 61 7.43 10.87 -4.84
N ALA A 62 8.26 9.88 -5.14
CA ALA A 62 8.15 9.08 -6.37
C ALA A 62 6.81 8.32 -6.43
N VAL A 63 6.35 7.73 -5.32
CA VAL A 63 5.03 7.06 -5.25
C VAL A 63 3.91 8.08 -5.39
N ALA A 64 4.01 9.26 -4.78
CA ALA A 64 3.02 10.33 -4.92
C ALA A 64 2.87 10.79 -6.39
N ALA A 65 3.97 10.90 -7.14
CA ALA A 65 3.95 11.19 -8.57
C ALA A 65 3.23 10.10 -9.38
N GLN A 66 3.45 8.83 -9.06
CA GLN A 66 2.77 7.71 -9.72
C GLN A 66 1.27 7.69 -9.40
N ILE A 67 0.89 7.95 -8.14
CA ILE A 67 -0.52 8.11 -7.72
C ILE A 67 -1.18 9.25 -8.50
N ALA A 68 -0.50 10.38 -8.67
CA ALA A 68 -0.99 11.51 -9.45
C ALA A 68 -1.28 11.13 -10.91
N LEU A 69 -0.37 10.37 -11.53
CA LEU A 69 -0.57 9.89 -12.89
C LEU A 69 -1.79 8.95 -12.97
N LEU A 70 -1.91 7.97 -12.09
CA LEU A 70 -3.05 7.05 -12.06
C LEU A 70 -4.37 7.80 -11.87
N SER A 71 -4.42 8.76 -10.94
CA SER A 71 -5.58 9.61 -10.69
C SER A 71 -5.94 10.45 -11.92
N SER A 72 -4.96 11.04 -12.62
CA SER A 72 -5.18 11.84 -13.83
C SER A 72 -5.73 11.01 -15.00
N LEU A 73 -5.44 9.70 -15.02
CA LEU A 73 -5.99 8.76 -16.00
C LEU A 73 -7.42 8.30 -15.65
N GLY A 74 -8.00 8.81 -14.57
CA GLY A 74 -9.37 8.54 -14.15
C GLY A 74 -9.54 7.29 -13.28
N ILE A 75 -8.46 6.71 -12.77
CA ILE A 75 -8.52 5.62 -11.79
C ILE A 75 -8.90 6.20 -10.42
N ARG A 76 -9.84 5.56 -9.73
CA ARG A 76 -10.28 5.96 -8.38
C ARG A 76 -9.38 5.29 -7.35
N LEU A 77 -8.60 6.08 -6.63
CA LEU A 77 -7.58 5.58 -5.70
C LEU A 77 -8.00 5.77 -4.25
N VAL A 78 -7.82 4.75 -3.43
CA VAL A 78 -7.83 4.83 -1.96
C VAL A 78 -6.44 4.44 -1.47
N ILE A 79 -5.84 5.31 -0.68
CA ILE A 79 -4.52 5.07 -0.11
C ILE A 79 -4.68 4.63 1.34
N VAL A 80 -3.99 3.57 1.75
CA VAL A 80 -3.99 3.09 3.14
C VAL A 80 -2.57 3.11 3.67
N HIS A 81 -2.39 3.55 4.90
CA HIS A 81 -1.09 3.51 5.55
C HIS A 81 -1.18 3.12 7.03
N GLY A 82 -0.10 2.55 7.51
CA GLY A 82 0.17 2.37 8.94
C GLY A 82 1.21 3.37 9.41
N GLY A 83 2.14 2.94 10.26
CA GLY A 83 3.20 3.81 10.78
C GLY A 83 3.94 3.16 11.96
N GLY A 84 4.01 1.83 11.99
CA GLY A 84 4.64 1.10 13.09
C GLY A 84 6.06 1.54 13.41
N PRO A 85 6.99 1.63 12.43
CA PRO A 85 8.35 2.11 12.66
C PRO A 85 8.38 3.55 13.19
N GLN A 86 7.57 4.45 12.64
CA GLN A 86 7.51 5.85 13.04
C GLN A 86 6.92 6.02 14.45
N ALA A 87 5.89 5.24 14.78
CA ALA A 87 5.34 5.20 16.14
C ALA A 87 6.37 4.66 17.14
N THR A 88 7.18 3.65 16.76
CA THR A 88 8.31 3.18 17.59
C THR A 88 9.32 4.30 17.83
N ALA A 89 9.68 5.02 16.79
CA ALA A 89 10.64 6.13 16.90
C ALA A 89 10.11 7.26 17.80
N LEU A 90 8.84 7.64 17.66
CA LEU A 90 8.23 8.66 18.52
C LEU A 90 8.12 8.18 19.97
N SER A 91 7.67 6.94 20.23
CA SER A 91 7.62 6.37 21.58
C SER A 91 8.96 6.49 22.28
N LYS A 92 10.06 6.10 21.63
CA LYS A 92 11.42 6.21 22.19
C LYS A 92 11.83 7.65 22.47
N ARG A 93 11.48 8.59 21.60
CA ARG A 93 11.73 10.03 21.83
C ARG A 93 10.96 10.57 23.03
N LEU A 94 9.80 9.98 23.34
CA LEU A 94 9.00 10.31 24.52
C LEU A 94 9.42 9.53 25.78
N GLY A 95 10.53 8.76 25.72
CA GLY A 95 11.02 7.97 26.84
C GLY A 95 10.21 6.71 27.11
N GLN A 96 9.41 6.25 26.15
CA GLN A 96 8.59 5.04 26.25
C GLN A 96 9.25 3.89 25.47
N GLU A 97 9.36 2.72 26.08
CA GLU A 97 9.84 1.50 25.40
C GLU A 97 8.68 0.70 24.82
N PRO A 98 8.54 0.61 23.47
CA PRO A 98 7.47 -0.14 22.86
C PRO A 98 7.57 -1.63 23.15
N ARG A 99 6.53 -2.21 23.75
CA ARG A 99 6.46 -3.66 23.98
C ARG A 99 6.05 -4.38 22.70
N MET A 100 6.91 -5.29 22.23
CA MET A 100 6.66 -6.13 21.06
C MET A 100 6.54 -7.59 21.47
N VAL A 101 5.55 -8.32 20.96
CA VAL A 101 5.39 -9.75 21.15
C VAL A 101 5.09 -10.41 19.82
N ALA A 102 5.91 -11.38 19.43
CA ALA A 102 5.83 -12.07 18.12
C ALA A 102 5.68 -11.10 16.94
N GLY A 103 6.48 -10.04 16.91
CA GLY A 103 6.46 -9.01 15.85
C GLY A 103 5.26 -8.06 15.88
N ARG A 104 4.36 -8.16 16.85
CA ARG A 104 3.19 -7.30 17.03
C ARG A 104 3.35 -6.38 18.22
N ARG A 105 2.93 -5.13 18.08
CA ARG A 105 2.95 -4.16 19.18
C ARG A 105 1.83 -4.45 20.17
N VAL A 106 2.17 -4.50 21.47
CA VAL A 106 1.18 -4.35 22.54
C VAL A 106 0.84 -2.86 22.61
N THR A 107 -0.44 -2.53 22.50
CA THR A 107 -0.92 -1.15 22.42
C THR A 107 -1.65 -0.82 23.73
N ASP A 108 -0.93 -0.39 24.76
CA ASP A 108 -1.49 0.20 25.96
C ASP A 108 -1.99 1.64 25.69
N ASP A 109 -2.47 2.35 26.71
CA ASP A 109 -3.00 3.70 26.57
C ASP A 109 -1.97 4.66 25.95
N SER A 110 -0.74 4.61 26.42
CA SER A 110 0.34 5.48 25.94
C SER A 110 0.74 5.15 24.49
N ALA A 111 0.80 3.87 24.15
CA ALA A 111 1.09 3.42 22.78
C ALA A 111 -0.05 3.77 21.80
N LEU A 112 -1.32 3.74 22.26
CA LEU A 112 -2.46 4.18 21.47
C LEU A 112 -2.40 5.69 21.20
N GLU A 113 -2.02 6.48 22.21
CA GLU A 113 -1.85 7.93 22.07
C GLU A 113 -0.80 8.27 21.02
N VAL A 114 0.37 7.61 21.09
CA VAL A 114 1.40 7.73 20.06
C VAL A 114 0.91 7.29 18.68
N ALA A 115 0.14 6.20 18.59
CA ALA A 115 -0.42 5.75 17.32
C ALA A 115 -1.37 6.79 16.72
N LYS A 116 -2.25 7.43 17.51
CA LYS A 116 -3.12 8.53 17.06
C LYS A 116 -2.30 9.71 16.53
N MET A 117 -1.29 10.17 17.28
CA MET A 117 -0.43 11.29 16.88
C MET A 117 0.31 10.99 15.57
N VAL A 118 0.86 9.78 15.43
CA VAL A 118 1.68 9.41 14.28
C VAL A 118 0.81 9.07 13.07
N TYR A 119 -0.21 8.21 13.22
CA TYR A 119 -0.96 7.71 12.06
C TYR A 119 -1.92 8.79 11.52
N ALA A 120 -2.83 9.29 12.35
CA ALA A 120 -3.80 10.29 11.91
C ALA A 120 -3.22 11.70 11.82
N GLY A 121 -2.11 11.97 12.52
CA GLY A 121 -1.42 13.27 12.49
C GLY A 121 -0.26 13.26 11.49
N VAL A 122 0.95 12.98 11.97
CA VAL A 122 2.20 13.21 11.23
C VAL A 122 2.19 12.55 9.85
N LEU A 123 2.02 11.23 9.79
CA LEU A 123 2.12 10.48 8.53
C LEU A 123 1.00 10.80 7.54
N ASN A 124 -0.22 10.97 8.04
CA ASN A 124 -1.35 11.32 7.18
C ASN A 124 -1.11 12.69 6.54
N VAL A 125 -0.71 13.69 7.33
CA VAL A 125 -0.42 15.05 6.84
C VAL A 125 0.79 15.07 5.89
N ASP A 126 1.87 14.34 6.19
CA ASP A 126 3.06 14.26 5.34
C ASP A 126 2.70 13.64 3.97
N LEU A 127 1.87 12.58 3.97
CA LEU A 127 1.41 11.95 2.73
C LEU A 127 0.50 12.87 1.93
N LEU A 128 -0.43 13.58 2.58
CA LEU A 128 -1.26 14.60 1.92
C LEU A 128 -0.40 15.72 1.32
N SER A 129 0.65 16.14 2.03
CA SER A 129 1.58 17.15 1.53
C SER A 129 2.36 16.66 0.30
N ALA A 130 2.81 15.39 0.30
CA ALA A 130 3.47 14.80 -0.86
C ALA A 130 2.53 14.72 -2.06
N LEU A 131 1.30 14.24 -1.87
CA LEU A 131 0.28 14.18 -2.92
C LEU A 131 -0.08 15.57 -3.48
N ARG A 132 -0.16 16.57 -2.60
CA ARG A 132 -0.45 17.97 -2.99
C ARG A 132 0.64 18.55 -3.90
N ARG A 133 1.94 18.23 -3.69
CA ARG A 133 3.02 18.65 -4.58
C ARG A 133 2.81 18.19 -6.02
N HIS A 134 2.18 17.02 -6.20
CA HIS A 134 1.82 16.45 -7.49
C HIS A 134 0.37 16.76 -7.90
N GLN A 135 -0.26 17.80 -7.30
CA GLN A 135 -1.59 18.31 -7.65
C GLN A 135 -2.74 17.29 -7.43
N VAL A 136 -2.54 16.30 -6.57
CA VAL A 136 -3.60 15.35 -6.18
C VAL A 136 -4.47 15.98 -5.12
N GLN A 137 -5.79 16.01 -5.35
CA GLN A 137 -6.78 16.42 -4.35
C GLN A 137 -7.05 15.24 -3.42
N ALA A 138 -6.34 15.18 -2.30
CA ALA A 138 -6.45 14.10 -1.34
C ALA A 138 -7.12 14.54 -0.04
N VAL A 139 -7.83 13.61 0.62
CA VAL A 139 -8.52 13.84 1.90
C VAL A 139 -8.02 12.79 2.91
N GLY A 140 -7.46 13.26 4.03
CA GLY A 140 -7.00 12.42 5.13
C GLY A 140 -8.14 11.99 6.02
N LEU A 141 -8.16 10.69 6.35
CA LEU A 141 -9.15 10.02 7.19
C LEU A 141 -8.46 8.97 8.07
N SER A 142 -9.19 8.53 9.07
CA SER A 142 -8.95 7.26 9.78
C SER A 142 -10.21 6.38 9.71
N GLY A 143 -10.15 5.16 10.17
CA GLY A 143 -11.35 4.33 10.24
C GLY A 143 -12.41 4.82 11.23
N VAL A 144 -12.07 5.76 12.11
CA VAL A 144 -13.01 6.40 13.06
C VAL A 144 -13.92 7.40 12.34
N ASP A 145 -13.42 8.04 11.26
CA ASP A 145 -14.15 9.09 10.57
C ASP A 145 -15.39 8.54 9.86
N ALA A 146 -16.55 9.13 10.15
CA ALA A 146 -17.84 8.76 9.58
C ALA A 146 -18.18 7.25 9.74
N ASP A 147 -17.75 6.62 10.83
CA ASP A 147 -17.95 5.20 11.13
C ASP A 147 -17.41 4.28 10.02
N LEU A 148 -16.34 4.72 9.33
CA LEU A 148 -15.76 4.00 8.20
C LEU A 148 -15.37 2.56 8.57
N ILE A 149 -14.74 2.37 9.76
CA ILE A 149 -14.33 1.04 10.23
C ILE A 149 -14.77 0.86 11.68
N THR A 150 -15.72 -0.04 11.88
CA THR A 150 -16.11 -0.52 13.23
C THR A 150 -15.24 -1.71 13.59
N ALA A 151 -14.69 -1.72 14.80
CA ALA A 151 -13.83 -2.78 15.31
C ALA A 151 -14.16 -3.07 16.79
N HIS A 152 -13.84 -4.26 17.24
CA HIS A 152 -13.82 -4.60 18.65
C HIS A 152 -12.40 -4.82 19.16
N ARG A 153 -12.21 -4.72 20.47
CA ARG A 153 -10.93 -5.05 21.10
C ARG A 153 -10.60 -6.53 20.86
N ARG A 154 -9.39 -6.79 20.35
CA ARG A 154 -8.90 -8.15 20.19
C ARG A 154 -8.87 -8.88 21.54
N PRO A 155 -9.49 -10.06 21.65
CA PRO A 155 -9.36 -10.88 22.86
C PRO A 155 -7.92 -11.36 23.04
N PRO A 156 -7.50 -11.71 24.26
CA PRO A 156 -6.20 -12.32 24.50
C PRO A 156 -6.00 -13.56 23.63
N VAL A 157 -4.83 -13.67 22.97
CA VAL A 157 -4.50 -14.75 22.04
C VAL A 157 -3.32 -15.58 22.53
N GLN A 158 -3.30 -16.84 22.16
CA GLN A 158 -2.16 -17.73 22.39
C GLN A 158 -1.04 -17.38 21.39
N VAL A 159 0.15 -17.11 21.91
CA VAL A 159 1.35 -16.82 21.10
C VAL A 159 2.38 -17.90 21.36
N VAL A 160 2.83 -18.55 20.29
CA VAL A 160 3.93 -19.52 20.33
C VAL A 160 5.24 -18.78 20.15
N HIS A 161 6.15 -18.90 21.09
CA HIS A 161 7.49 -18.33 21.04
C HIS A 161 8.49 -19.29 20.40
N ASP A 162 9.64 -18.77 20.01
CA ASP A 162 10.78 -19.60 19.58
C ASP A 162 11.12 -20.57 20.73
N GLY A 163 11.13 -21.89 20.41
CA GLY A 163 11.27 -22.95 21.41
C GLY A 163 9.96 -23.62 21.83
N GLY A 164 8.81 -23.27 21.23
CA GLY A 164 7.53 -23.98 21.41
C GLY A 164 6.74 -23.59 22.68
N GLN A 165 7.26 -22.69 23.51
CA GLN A 165 6.53 -22.20 24.69
C GLN A 165 5.36 -21.32 24.23
N THR A 166 4.18 -21.57 24.78
CA THR A 166 2.96 -20.81 24.47
C THR A 166 2.58 -19.90 25.64
N THR A 167 2.31 -18.64 25.37
CA THR A 167 1.81 -17.67 26.36
C THR A 167 0.54 -16.99 25.87
N THR A 168 -0.37 -16.68 26.80
CA THR A 168 -1.55 -15.85 26.49
C THR A 168 -1.15 -14.39 26.56
N VAL A 169 -1.39 -13.65 25.50
CA VAL A 169 -1.02 -12.24 25.38
C VAL A 169 -2.27 -11.39 25.14
N ASP A 170 -2.49 -10.40 26.01
CA ASP A 170 -3.41 -9.31 25.77
C ASP A 170 -2.63 -8.20 25.04
N PHE A 171 -3.06 -7.86 23.82
CA PHE A 171 -2.44 -6.82 23.00
C PHE A 171 -2.99 -5.42 23.32
N GLY A 172 -3.87 -5.25 24.30
CA GLY A 172 -4.42 -3.96 24.72
C GLY A 172 -5.40 -3.39 23.70
N HIS A 173 -5.19 -2.13 23.27
CA HIS A 173 -6.03 -1.42 22.31
C HIS A 173 -5.75 -1.82 20.84
N VAL A 174 -5.54 -3.09 20.59
CA VAL A 174 -5.51 -3.65 19.24
C VAL A 174 -6.92 -4.07 18.86
N GLY A 175 -7.38 -3.66 17.68
CA GLY A 175 -8.72 -3.97 17.16
C GLY A 175 -8.72 -5.05 16.11
N ASP A 176 -9.83 -5.81 16.08
CA ASP A 176 -10.23 -6.66 14.96
C ASP A 176 -11.44 -6.04 14.28
N ILE A 177 -11.42 -5.95 12.93
CA ILE A 177 -12.46 -5.28 12.16
C ILE A 177 -13.73 -6.14 12.12
N ASP A 178 -14.85 -5.52 12.48
CA ASP A 178 -16.19 -6.15 12.40
C ASP A 178 -16.89 -5.75 11.10
N ARG A 179 -16.80 -4.47 10.74
CA ARG A 179 -17.54 -3.90 9.61
C ARG A 179 -16.82 -2.71 9.01
N VAL A 180 -16.96 -2.57 7.70
CA VAL A 180 -16.60 -1.37 6.94
C VAL A 180 -17.87 -0.75 6.37
N ASP A 181 -18.02 0.56 6.55
CA ASP A 181 -19.04 1.36 5.87
C ASP A 181 -18.38 2.24 4.81
N PRO A 182 -18.41 1.85 3.53
CA PRO A 182 -17.65 2.55 2.49
C PRO A 182 -18.28 3.86 2.02
N ARG A 183 -19.40 4.31 2.57
CA ARG A 183 -20.16 5.48 2.09
C ARG A 183 -19.31 6.75 1.96
N VAL A 184 -18.53 7.08 2.99
CA VAL A 184 -17.66 8.27 2.93
C VAL A 184 -16.61 8.14 1.83
N LEU A 185 -16.00 6.97 1.66
CA LEU A 185 -15.02 6.73 0.59
C LEU A 185 -15.68 6.84 -0.79
N THR A 186 -16.84 6.23 -0.98
CA THR A 186 -17.60 6.29 -2.23
C THR A 186 -17.91 7.75 -2.61
N THR A 187 -18.41 8.55 -1.68
CA THR A 187 -18.69 9.98 -1.89
C THR A 187 -17.45 10.76 -2.32
N LEU A 188 -16.32 10.52 -1.65
CA LEU A 188 -15.05 11.17 -1.99
C LEU A 188 -14.55 10.75 -3.38
N LEU A 189 -14.60 9.45 -3.69
CA LEU A 189 -14.19 8.90 -4.98
C LEU A 189 -15.07 9.40 -6.15
N GLU A 190 -16.38 9.53 -5.95
CA GLU A 190 -17.30 10.12 -6.91
C GLU A 190 -16.98 11.60 -7.17
N SER A 191 -16.57 12.31 -6.13
CA SER A 191 -16.11 13.70 -6.21
C SER A 191 -14.64 13.84 -6.68
N ARG A 192 -14.00 12.77 -7.13
CA ARG A 192 -12.62 12.73 -7.62
C ARG A 192 -11.54 13.08 -6.59
N PHE A 193 -11.86 13.00 -5.31
CA PHE A 193 -10.84 13.05 -4.26
C PHE A 193 -10.15 11.69 -4.11
N VAL A 194 -8.93 11.72 -3.59
CA VAL A 194 -8.17 10.53 -3.20
C VAL A 194 -8.19 10.41 -1.68
N PRO A 195 -9.00 9.49 -1.10
CA PRO A 195 -8.98 9.24 0.34
C PRO A 195 -7.65 8.62 0.79
N VAL A 196 -7.12 9.10 1.92
CA VAL A 196 -5.91 8.60 2.58
C VAL A 196 -6.27 8.14 3.97
N VAL A 197 -6.32 6.83 4.19
CA VAL A 197 -6.86 6.20 5.40
C VAL A 197 -5.75 5.70 6.33
N ALA A 198 -5.68 6.26 7.52
CA ALA A 198 -4.82 5.80 8.59
C ALA A 198 -5.41 4.56 9.30
N SER A 199 -4.56 3.61 9.73
CA SER A 199 -4.97 2.34 10.30
C SER A 199 -5.42 2.41 11.77
N LEU A 200 -6.42 3.24 12.03
CA LEU A 200 -7.17 3.32 13.29
C LEU A 200 -8.64 2.95 13.02
N ALA A 201 -9.33 2.41 14.01
CA ALA A 201 -10.75 2.10 13.93
C ALA A 201 -11.43 2.44 15.25
N GLY A 202 -12.75 2.50 15.27
CA GLY A 202 -13.54 2.77 16.47
C GLY A 202 -14.55 1.68 16.77
N ASP A 203 -15.08 1.67 18.00
CA ASP A 203 -16.30 0.94 18.33
C ASP A 203 -17.48 1.90 18.56
N LEU A 204 -18.65 1.33 18.78
CA LEU A 204 -19.89 2.10 19.00
C LEU A 204 -19.90 2.87 20.34
N GLU A 205 -19.02 2.53 21.26
CA GLU A 205 -18.84 3.21 22.54
C GLU A 205 -17.79 4.33 22.47
N GLY A 206 -17.23 4.60 21.28
CA GLY A 206 -16.26 5.67 21.05
C GLY A 206 -14.81 5.32 21.44
N ARG A 207 -14.51 4.05 21.70
CA ARG A 207 -13.13 3.61 21.92
C ARG A 207 -12.41 3.47 20.60
N VAL A 208 -11.13 3.84 20.59
CA VAL A 208 -10.27 3.76 19.40
C VAL A 208 -9.31 2.59 19.52
N TYR A 209 -9.06 1.93 18.41
CA TYR A 209 -8.16 0.79 18.30
C TYR A 209 -7.10 1.00 17.22
N ASN A 210 -5.89 0.52 17.51
CA ASN A 210 -4.84 0.33 16.53
C ASN A 210 -5.13 -0.96 15.73
N VAL A 211 -5.28 -0.85 14.42
CA VAL A 211 -5.57 -1.98 13.53
C VAL A 211 -4.41 -2.20 12.57
N ASN A 212 -4.19 -3.44 12.16
CA ASN A 212 -3.17 -3.74 11.17
C ASN A 212 -3.54 -3.10 9.81
N ALA A 213 -2.62 -2.30 9.26
CA ALA A 213 -2.87 -1.58 8.01
C ALA A 213 -3.06 -2.50 6.79
N ASP A 214 -2.49 -3.71 6.81
CA ASP A 214 -2.70 -4.69 5.73
C ASP A 214 -4.14 -5.23 5.79
N THR A 215 -4.68 -5.46 7.02
CA THR A 215 -6.09 -5.82 7.23
C THR A 215 -7.04 -4.68 6.86
N VAL A 216 -6.70 -3.43 7.21
CA VAL A 216 -7.49 -2.26 6.79
C VAL A 216 -7.57 -2.19 5.27
N ALA A 217 -6.44 -2.30 4.57
CA ALA A 217 -6.39 -2.24 3.11
C ALA A 217 -7.22 -3.36 2.45
N GLU A 218 -7.11 -4.58 2.98
CA GLU A 218 -7.93 -5.72 2.54
C GLU A 218 -9.43 -5.44 2.72
N SER A 219 -9.84 -5.06 3.94
CA SER A 219 -11.25 -4.84 4.26
C SER A 219 -11.87 -3.71 3.44
N LEU A 220 -11.12 -2.62 3.21
CA LEU A 220 -11.55 -1.52 2.33
C LEU A 220 -11.64 -1.95 0.87
N ALA A 221 -10.68 -2.76 0.38
CA ALA A 221 -10.70 -3.26 -0.99
C ALA A 221 -11.92 -4.16 -1.24
N VAL A 222 -12.25 -5.02 -0.29
CA VAL A 222 -13.43 -5.89 -0.35
C VAL A 222 -14.71 -5.07 -0.31
N ALA A 223 -14.84 -4.13 0.65
CA ALA A 223 -16.04 -3.31 0.81
C ALA A 223 -16.32 -2.41 -0.41
N LEU A 224 -15.26 -1.91 -1.06
CA LEU A 224 -15.33 -1.08 -2.26
C LEU A 224 -15.41 -1.89 -3.55
N ARG A 225 -15.37 -3.23 -3.50
CA ARG A 225 -15.23 -4.11 -4.66
C ARG A 225 -14.10 -3.64 -5.59
N ALA A 226 -12.96 -3.35 -5.01
CA ALA A 226 -11.81 -2.83 -5.73
C ALA A 226 -11.34 -3.82 -6.80
N MET A 227 -11.02 -3.30 -7.98
CA MET A 227 -10.41 -4.10 -9.04
C MET A 227 -9.00 -4.55 -8.66
N LYS A 228 -8.25 -3.70 -7.96
CA LYS A 228 -6.90 -4.01 -7.51
C LYS A 228 -6.66 -3.61 -6.06
N LEU A 229 -5.92 -4.47 -5.34
CA LEU A 229 -5.29 -4.16 -4.07
C LEU A 229 -3.77 -4.27 -4.24
N VAL A 230 -3.04 -3.19 -4.01
CA VAL A 230 -1.58 -3.14 -4.20
C VAL A 230 -0.90 -2.83 -2.88
N PHE A 231 0.01 -3.71 -2.45
CA PHE A 231 0.89 -3.49 -1.30
C PHE A 231 2.25 -2.99 -1.78
N LEU A 232 2.56 -1.72 -1.52
CA LEU A 232 3.90 -1.15 -1.70
C LEU A 232 4.73 -1.45 -0.45
N THR A 233 5.76 -2.25 -0.60
CA THR A 233 6.60 -2.75 0.51
C THR A 233 8.08 -2.40 0.28
N GLY A 234 8.95 -2.81 1.18
CA GLY A 234 10.40 -2.78 0.99
C GLY A 234 10.97 -4.08 0.42
N ALA A 235 10.12 -4.97 -0.13
CA ALA A 235 10.53 -6.23 -0.73
C ALA A 235 10.00 -6.31 -2.16
N PRO A 236 10.70 -7.00 -3.09
CA PRO A 236 10.33 -7.08 -4.50
C PRO A 236 8.99 -7.80 -4.73
N GLY A 237 8.55 -8.59 -3.78
CA GLY A 237 7.38 -9.44 -3.82
C GLY A 237 7.56 -10.66 -2.93
N VAL A 238 6.86 -11.74 -3.25
CA VAL A 238 7.00 -13.03 -2.57
C VAL A 238 8.20 -13.78 -3.17
N LEU A 239 9.18 -14.12 -2.35
CA LEU A 239 10.33 -14.93 -2.74
C LEU A 239 10.14 -16.38 -2.23
N ARG A 240 10.52 -17.37 -3.03
CA ARG A 240 10.59 -18.78 -2.58
C ARG A 240 11.74 -18.99 -1.60
N ASP A 241 12.83 -18.28 -1.83
CA ASP A 241 13.99 -18.18 -0.93
C ASP A 241 14.32 -16.67 -0.75
N VAL A 242 14.23 -16.19 0.49
CA VAL A 242 14.52 -14.77 0.83
C VAL A 242 15.97 -14.37 0.48
N LYS A 243 16.88 -15.33 0.38
CA LYS A 243 18.29 -15.09 0.04
C LYS A 243 18.54 -15.05 -1.47
N ASP A 244 17.60 -15.51 -2.27
CA ASP A 244 17.70 -15.52 -3.72
C ASP A 244 16.67 -14.60 -4.38
N PRO A 245 17.06 -13.39 -4.82
CA PRO A 245 16.17 -12.47 -5.52
C PRO A 245 15.58 -13.04 -6.82
N SER A 246 16.23 -14.03 -7.45
CA SER A 246 15.74 -14.66 -8.68
C SER A 246 14.58 -15.63 -8.41
N SER A 247 14.33 -15.96 -7.14
CA SER A 247 13.25 -16.84 -6.71
C SER A 247 11.88 -16.12 -6.61
N LEU A 248 11.76 -14.92 -7.18
CA LEU A 248 10.52 -14.12 -7.17
C LEU A 248 9.36 -14.89 -7.80
N VAL A 249 8.27 -15.01 -7.04
CA VAL A 249 7.00 -15.56 -7.51
C VAL A 249 6.22 -14.44 -8.20
N THR A 250 6.26 -14.38 -9.52
CA THR A 250 5.60 -13.30 -10.28
C THR A 250 4.08 -13.45 -10.31
N PHE A 251 3.58 -14.68 -10.22
CA PHE A 251 2.17 -15.01 -10.29
C PHE A 251 1.83 -16.19 -9.36
N ALA A 252 0.76 -16.08 -8.59
CA ALA A 252 0.31 -17.11 -7.67
C ALA A 252 -1.21 -17.09 -7.47
N ASP A 253 -1.74 -18.23 -7.01
CA ASP A 253 -3.08 -18.33 -6.44
C ASP A 253 -3.01 -18.65 -4.93
N PRO A 254 -4.15 -18.72 -4.23
CA PRO A 254 -4.18 -19.04 -2.81
C PRO A 254 -3.52 -20.38 -2.45
N ASP A 255 -3.58 -21.40 -3.33
CA ASP A 255 -3.01 -22.73 -3.07
C ASP A 255 -1.49 -22.72 -3.18
N ASP A 256 -0.94 -22.04 -4.19
CA ASP A 256 0.50 -21.83 -4.35
C ASP A 256 1.09 -21.18 -3.10
N LEU A 257 0.40 -20.14 -2.59
CA LEU A 257 0.84 -19.38 -1.42
C LEU A 257 0.67 -20.16 -0.11
N ALA A 258 -0.38 -20.97 0.02
CA ALA A 258 -0.58 -21.85 1.17
C ALA A 258 0.59 -22.86 1.29
N GLY A 259 1.05 -23.40 0.16
CA GLY A 259 2.25 -24.26 0.10
C GLY A 259 3.51 -23.54 0.59
N LEU A 260 3.74 -22.30 0.15
CA LEU A 260 4.87 -21.49 0.60
C LEU A 260 4.79 -21.11 2.08
N MET A 261 3.59 -20.85 2.61
CA MET A 261 3.40 -20.62 4.04
C MET A 261 3.68 -21.88 4.87
N ALA A 262 3.25 -23.04 4.41
CA ALA A 262 3.45 -24.32 5.09
C ALA A 262 4.94 -24.74 5.11
N SER A 263 5.70 -24.41 4.07
CA SER A 263 7.15 -24.68 4.00
C SER A 263 7.99 -23.78 4.91
N GLY A 264 7.40 -22.74 5.51
CA GLY A 264 8.11 -21.74 6.30
C GLY A 264 8.90 -20.70 5.48
N ALA A 265 8.79 -20.71 4.14
CA ALA A 265 9.45 -19.75 3.26
C ALA A 265 8.95 -18.31 3.50
N LEU A 266 7.70 -18.17 3.96
CA LEU A 266 7.10 -16.87 4.27
C LEU A 266 7.17 -16.59 5.76
N SER A 267 8.05 -15.66 6.16
CA SER A 267 8.27 -15.26 7.54
C SER A 267 8.07 -13.77 7.77
N GLY A 268 8.01 -13.37 9.04
CA GLY A 268 7.96 -11.97 9.46
C GLY A 268 6.79 -11.17 8.85
N GLY A 269 7.07 -9.97 8.41
CA GLY A 269 6.07 -9.04 7.87
C GLY A 269 5.47 -9.42 6.51
N MET A 270 6.02 -10.42 5.79
CA MET A 270 5.46 -10.87 4.51
C MET A 270 4.21 -11.73 4.71
N ARG A 271 4.20 -12.60 5.72
CA ARG A 271 3.07 -13.51 5.98
C ARG A 271 1.72 -12.80 6.14
N PRO A 272 1.57 -11.73 6.98
CA PRO A 272 0.30 -11.00 7.08
C PRO A 272 -0.16 -10.38 5.76
N LYS A 273 0.77 -9.92 4.91
CA LYS A 273 0.45 -9.36 3.59
C LYS A 273 -0.09 -10.41 2.63
N VAL A 274 0.58 -11.56 2.57
CA VAL A 274 0.12 -12.69 1.75
C VAL A 274 -1.26 -13.18 2.22
N GLU A 275 -1.47 -13.31 3.54
CA GLU A 275 -2.77 -13.67 4.11
C GLU A 275 -3.85 -12.65 3.72
N ALA A 276 -3.57 -11.33 3.77
CA ALA A 276 -4.48 -10.28 3.34
C ALA A 276 -4.78 -10.35 1.84
N CYS A 277 -3.76 -10.60 0.99
CA CYS A 277 -3.96 -10.80 -0.44
C CYS A 277 -4.86 -11.99 -0.74
N ILE A 278 -4.64 -13.13 -0.07
CA ILE A 278 -5.47 -14.33 -0.23
C ILE A 278 -6.93 -14.03 0.14
N ARG A 279 -7.16 -13.41 1.32
CA ARG A 279 -8.52 -13.07 1.77
C ARG A 279 -9.20 -12.10 0.80
N ALA A 280 -8.49 -11.06 0.34
CA ALA A 280 -9.04 -10.12 -0.64
C ALA A 280 -9.41 -10.81 -1.96
N ALA A 281 -8.52 -11.63 -2.52
CA ALA A 281 -8.77 -12.36 -3.76
C ALA A 281 -9.93 -13.36 -3.64
N THR A 282 -10.05 -14.05 -2.51
CA THR A 282 -11.17 -14.98 -2.25
C THR A 282 -12.48 -14.26 -1.95
N SER A 283 -12.42 -12.98 -1.55
CA SER A 283 -13.60 -12.13 -1.27
C SER A 283 -14.00 -11.24 -2.45
N GLY A 284 -13.45 -11.44 -3.66
CA GLY A 284 -13.90 -10.81 -4.88
C GLY A 284 -13.07 -9.61 -5.37
N VAL A 285 -11.93 -9.32 -4.77
CA VAL A 285 -10.94 -8.42 -5.36
C VAL A 285 -10.26 -9.16 -6.52
N GLU A 286 -10.35 -8.60 -7.74
CA GLU A 286 -9.91 -9.33 -8.93
C GLU A 286 -8.41 -9.67 -8.91
N ARG A 287 -7.58 -8.71 -8.49
CA ARG A 287 -6.12 -8.87 -8.44
C ARG A 287 -5.52 -8.20 -7.22
N THR A 288 -4.63 -8.91 -6.56
CA THR A 288 -3.85 -8.34 -5.47
C THR A 288 -2.36 -8.41 -5.80
N HIS A 289 -1.60 -7.41 -5.39
CA HIS A 289 -0.21 -7.25 -5.79
C HIS A 289 0.68 -6.93 -4.58
N ILE A 290 1.89 -7.48 -4.55
CA ILE A 290 2.94 -7.12 -3.59
C ILE A 290 4.16 -6.71 -4.40
N ILE A 291 4.60 -5.46 -4.27
CA ILE A 291 5.71 -4.88 -5.05
C ILE A 291 6.64 -4.05 -4.17
N ASP A 292 7.89 -3.82 -4.63
CA ASP A 292 8.80 -2.88 -3.96
C ASP A 292 8.42 -1.43 -4.32
N GLY A 293 7.84 -0.72 -3.37
CA GLY A 293 7.44 0.68 -3.55
C GLY A 293 8.61 1.66 -3.64
N ARG A 294 9.85 1.22 -3.42
CA ARG A 294 11.07 2.03 -3.57
C ARG A 294 11.68 1.90 -4.96
N ALA A 295 11.29 0.87 -5.72
CA ALA A 295 11.77 0.70 -7.08
C ALA A 295 11.14 1.77 -8.00
N PRO A 296 11.93 2.33 -8.93
CA PRO A 296 11.43 3.34 -9.86
C PRO A 296 10.22 2.84 -10.65
N ASP A 297 9.18 3.65 -10.71
CA ASP A 297 7.95 3.41 -11.48
C ASP A 297 7.25 2.07 -11.22
N ALA A 298 7.54 1.43 -10.07
CA ALA A 298 7.05 0.08 -9.76
C ALA A 298 5.52 -0.03 -9.85
N LEU A 299 4.78 0.96 -9.31
CA LEU A 299 3.32 0.97 -9.36
C LEU A 299 2.80 1.10 -10.81
N LEU A 300 3.44 1.91 -11.64
CA LEU A 300 3.06 2.06 -13.05
C LEU A 300 3.41 0.81 -13.86
N LEU A 301 4.58 0.22 -13.64
CA LEU A 301 4.99 -1.03 -14.28
C LEU A 301 4.01 -2.15 -13.95
N GLU A 302 3.62 -2.28 -12.68
CA GLU A 302 2.66 -3.31 -12.26
C GLU A 302 1.25 -3.10 -12.82
N VAL A 303 0.83 -1.85 -12.99
CA VAL A 303 -0.51 -1.52 -13.48
C VAL A 303 -0.59 -1.60 -15.01
N PHE A 304 0.42 -1.13 -15.74
CA PHE A 304 0.34 -0.92 -17.20
C PHE A 304 1.16 -1.90 -18.04
N THR A 305 1.76 -2.92 -17.44
CA THR A 305 2.48 -3.96 -18.19
C THR A 305 1.94 -5.35 -17.89
N GLY A 306 2.10 -6.28 -18.84
CA GLY A 306 1.68 -7.66 -18.66
C GLY A 306 2.65 -8.48 -17.79
N SER A 307 3.92 -8.06 -17.73
CA SER A 307 4.96 -8.76 -16.95
C SER A 307 4.97 -8.36 -15.46
N GLY A 308 4.50 -7.14 -15.16
CA GLY A 308 4.60 -6.59 -13.80
C GLY A 308 6.04 -6.43 -13.32
N CYS A 309 6.20 -6.18 -12.03
CA CYS A 309 7.53 -6.09 -11.38
C CYS A 309 7.55 -6.76 -9.99
N GLY A 310 6.44 -7.36 -9.56
CA GLY A 310 6.30 -7.98 -8.26
C GLY A 310 5.56 -9.31 -8.29
N THR A 311 4.78 -9.58 -7.27
CA THR A 311 3.92 -10.76 -7.18
C THR A 311 2.46 -10.36 -7.39
N MET A 312 1.84 -10.88 -8.43
CA MET A 312 0.40 -10.80 -8.64
C MET A 312 -0.28 -12.04 -8.10
N ILE A 313 -1.33 -11.84 -7.31
CA ILE A 313 -2.12 -12.91 -6.72
C ILE A 313 -3.56 -12.76 -7.20
N VAL A 314 -4.14 -13.84 -7.70
CA VAL A 314 -5.49 -13.89 -8.29
C VAL A 314 -6.30 -15.02 -7.67
N GLY A 315 -7.63 -14.96 -7.80
CA GLY A 315 -8.50 -16.07 -7.44
C GLY A 315 -8.29 -17.31 -8.34
N ARG A 316 -8.65 -18.49 -7.86
CA ARG A 316 -8.48 -19.76 -8.60
C ARG A 316 -9.10 -19.73 -10.01
N LYS A 317 -10.30 -19.14 -10.15
CA LYS A 317 -11.01 -19.05 -11.46
C LYS A 317 -10.25 -18.17 -12.45
N GLU A 318 -9.67 -17.08 -11.99
CA GLU A 318 -8.92 -16.16 -12.84
C GLU A 318 -7.58 -16.73 -13.26
N LYS A 319 -6.93 -17.52 -12.39
CA LYS A 319 -5.71 -18.24 -12.76
C LYS A 319 -5.93 -19.15 -13.97
N ALA A 320 -7.03 -19.91 -13.98
CA ALA A 320 -7.36 -20.78 -15.09
C ALA A 320 -7.57 -20.01 -16.39
N THR A 321 -8.31 -18.89 -16.33
CA THR A 321 -8.50 -17.99 -17.48
C THR A 321 -7.19 -17.38 -17.97
N TYR A 322 -6.31 -16.97 -17.06
CA TYR A 322 -5.02 -16.39 -17.39
C TYR A 322 -4.06 -17.40 -18.04
N LEU A 323 -4.12 -18.65 -17.61
CA LEU A 323 -3.29 -19.74 -18.16
C LEU A 323 -3.93 -20.44 -19.37
N GLY A 324 -5.14 -20.03 -19.81
CA GLY A 324 -5.86 -20.67 -20.90
C GLY A 324 -6.33 -22.10 -20.60
N VAL A 325 -6.47 -22.44 -19.31
CA VAL A 325 -6.98 -23.73 -18.85
C VAL A 325 -8.47 -23.60 -18.62
N ASP A 326 -9.29 -24.28 -19.44
CA ASP A 326 -10.72 -24.41 -19.19
C ASP A 326 -10.95 -25.19 -17.89
N LEU A 327 -11.49 -24.53 -16.88
CA LEU A 327 -12.07 -25.20 -15.70
C LEU A 327 -13.47 -25.74 -16.12
N ALA A 328 -13.50 -26.67 -17.03
CA ALA A 328 -14.68 -27.48 -17.26
C ALA A 328 -14.72 -28.56 -16.19
N THR A 329 -15.49 -28.35 -15.15
CA THR A 329 -16.41 -29.21 -14.36
C THR A 329 -16.57 -28.71 -12.96
#